data_e8769eac0d86754666dfac4c60a6907c
#
_entry.id   e8769eac0d86754666dfac4c60a6907c
#
_cell.length_a   1.000
_cell.length_b   1.000
_cell.length_c   1.000
_cell.angle_alpha   90.00
_cell.angle_beta   90.00
_cell.angle_gamma   90.00
#
_symmetry.space_group_name_H-M   'P 1'
#
loop_
_entity.id
_entity.type
_entity.pdbx_description
1 polymer ?
#
loop_
_entity_poly.entity_id
_entity_poly.type
_entity_poly.pdbx_seq_one_letter_code
_entity_poly.pdbx_strand_id
1 'polypeptide(L)'
;MTDRGKLEAPEPSDHELFRESIAELDRIVKGSFRTTVVQITAAIAAIAAPLILSGVAEKAHINIADIIYASLLLILALQIRDLFRHGRTALVRERLSKLLKAAVVQRIRANKLYDLSILDPLTGLHNRRFGEQRLEEELARSERNGDPLAVLLFDLDYFKEINDQFGHAAGDAALKEFSRRLKRAIRACDVPVRIGGDEFLVILPECPREKVDKILERIGTPELRLNDQVISIQYSVGRAHHQVCDTTESMLDRADQVLYAEKASRPPKNDTTSQASEIKPHRALVYNGPPSFHLKRSPEN
;
A
#
# COMPACT_ATOMS: atom_id res chain seq x y z
N MET A 1 46.88 5.35 -9.56
CA MET A 1 46.54 3.95 -9.25
C MET A 1 45.03 3.89 -9.19
N THR A 2 44.46 3.26 -10.16
CA THR A 2 43.02 3.27 -10.52
C THR A 2 42.30 2.23 -9.66
N ASP A 3 41.38 2.70 -8.84
CA ASP A 3 40.41 1.84 -8.14
C ASP A 3 39.27 1.52 -9.11
N ARG A 4 39.18 0.24 -9.45
CA ARG A 4 38.10 -0.29 -10.29
C ARG A 4 36.89 -0.56 -9.39
N GLY A 5 35.89 0.31 -9.47
CA GLY A 5 34.58 0.05 -8.90
C GLY A 5 34.05 -1.31 -9.33
N LYS A 6 33.71 -2.17 -8.36
CA LYS A 6 32.93 -3.38 -8.55
C LYS A 6 31.55 -2.94 -9.03
N LEU A 7 31.26 -3.21 -10.29
CA LEU A 7 29.90 -3.21 -10.84
C LEU A 7 29.14 -4.33 -10.10
N GLU A 8 28.24 -3.97 -9.22
CA GLU A 8 27.22 -4.89 -8.72
C GLU A 8 26.38 -5.35 -9.91
N ALA A 9 26.21 -6.67 -10.01
CA ALA A 9 25.37 -7.27 -11.03
C ALA A 9 23.94 -6.70 -10.88
N PRO A 10 23.27 -6.36 -12.00
CA PRO A 10 21.90 -5.88 -11.95
C PRO A 10 21.00 -6.93 -11.30
N GLU A 11 20.13 -6.51 -10.37
CA GLU A 11 19.12 -7.38 -9.78
C GLU A 11 18.30 -8.08 -10.87
N PRO A 12 18.06 -9.40 -10.74
CA PRO A 12 17.31 -10.13 -11.75
C PRO A 12 15.92 -9.52 -11.91
N SER A 13 15.52 -9.30 -13.15
CA SER A 13 14.20 -8.77 -13.45
C SER A 13 13.10 -9.73 -12.94
N ASP A 14 11.93 -9.20 -12.55
CA ASP A 14 10.78 -10.01 -12.10
C ASP A 14 10.44 -11.15 -13.08
N HIS A 15 10.79 -10.98 -14.34
CA HIS A 15 10.63 -11.98 -15.40
C HIS A 15 11.63 -13.13 -15.30
N GLU A 16 12.84 -12.89 -14.79
CA GLU A 16 13.88 -13.91 -14.60
C GLU A 16 13.62 -14.74 -13.33
N LEU A 17 13.26 -14.06 -12.22
CA LEU A 17 12.83 -14.75 -10.98
C LEU A 17 11.62 -15.66 -11.22
N PHE A 18 10.71 -15.24 -12.07
CA PHE A 18 9.54 -16.05 -12.43
C PHE A 18 9.91 -17.27 -13.29
N ARG A 19 10.84 -17.13 -14.24
CA ARG A 19 11.36 -18.25 -15.04
C ARG A 19 12.11 -19.27 -14.21
N GLU A 20 12.94 -18.83 -13.27
CA GLU A 20 13.65 -19.72 -12.36
C GLU A 20 12.68 -20.51 -11.47
N SER A 21 11.66 -19.86 -10.92
CA SER A 21 10.64 -20.52 -10.11
C SER A 21 9.85 -21.58 -10.88
N ILE A 22 9.56 -21.35 -12.15
CA ILE A 22 8.91 -22.35 -13.02
C ILE A 22 9.84 -23.52 -13.31
N ALA A 23 11.11 -23.26 -13.60
CA ALA A 23 12.10 -24.30 -13.87
C ALA A 23 12.39 -25.17 -12.64
N GLU A 24 12.35 -24.58 -11.44
CA GLU A 24 12.51 -25.30 -10.18
C GLU A 24 11.30 -26.17 -9.86
N LEU A 25 10.09 -25.69 -10.09
CA LEU A 25 8.86 -26.48 -9.98
C LEU A 25 8.83 -27.66 -10.95
N ASP A 26 9.28 -27.48 -12.19
CA ASP A 26 9.36 -28.55 -13.20
C ASP A 26 10.40 -29.62 -12.80
N ARG A 27 11.52 -29.23 -12.20
CA ARG A 27 12.52 -30.11 -11.62
C ARG A 27 11.97 -30.94 -10.44
N ILE A 28 11.23 -30.30 -9.53
CA ILE A 28 10.64 -31.00 -8.36
C ILE A 28 9.58 -32.00 -8.82
N VAL A 29 8.74 -31.65 -9.79
CA VAL A 29 7.70 -32.53 -10.33
C VAL A 29 8.32 -33.75 -11.06
N LYS A 30 9.33 -33.53 -11.89
CA LYS A 30 10.05 -34.62 -12.58
C LYS A 30 10.85 -35.49 -11.62
N GLY A 31 11.43 -34.89 -10.57
CA GLY A 31 12.15 -35.63 -9.53
C GLY A 31 11.22 -36.53 -8.70
N SER A 32 10.06 -36.04 -8.31
CA SER A 32 9.06 -36.78 -7.54
C SER A 32 8.50 -37.99 -8.33
N PHE A 33 8.28 -37.82 -9.63
CA PHE A 33 7.80 -38.91 -10.50
C PHE A 33 8.83 -40.03 -10.61
N ARG A 34 10.10 -39.72 -10.85
CA ARG A 34 11.18 -40.71 -10.93
C ARG A 34 11.37 -41.47 -9.61
N THR A 35 11.34 -40.78 -8.48
CA THR A 35 11.48 -41.46 -7.16
C THR A 35 10.31 -42.39 -6.87
N THR A 36 9.08 -41.99 -7.20
CA THR A 36 7.90 -42.85 -6.99
C THR A 36 7.95 -44.11 -7.86
N VAL A 37 8.35 -44.02 -9.13
CA VAL A 37 8.48 -45.15 -10.02
C VAL A 37 9.59 -46.11 -9.53
N VAL A 38 10.73 -45.58 -9.12
CA VAL A 38 11.85 -46.41 -8.59
C VAL A 38 11.45 -47.12 -7.29
N GLN A 39 10.74 -46.44 -6.38
CA GLN A 39 10.27 -47.02 -5.12
C GLN A 39 9.26 -48.16 -5.34
N ILE A 40 8.32 -47.98 -6.26
CA ILE A 40 7.31 -48.99 -6.60
C ILE A 40 8.00 -50.21 -7.25
N THR A 41 8.92 -49.99 -8.18
CA THR A 41 9.66 -51.09 -8.84
C THR A 41 10.52 -51.87 -7.84
N ALA A 42 11.19 -51.16 -6.91
CA ALA A 42 11.96 -51.79 -5.84
C ALA A 42 11.08 -52.57 -4.85
N ALA A 43 9.89 -52.06 -4.48
CA ALA A 43 8.94 -52.74 -3.60
C ALA A 43 8.41 -54.04 -4.25
N ILE A 44 8.14 -54.04 -5.55
CA ILE A 44 7.68 -55.23 -6.28
C ILE A 44 8.80 -56.27 -6.39
N ALA A 45 10.02 -55.85 -6.69
CA ALA A 45 11.17 -56.76 -6.72
C ALA A 45 11.44 -57.37 -5.33
N ALA A 46 11.27 -56.59 -4.25
CA ALA A 46 11.45 -57.07 -2.87
C ALA A 46 10.38 -58.06 -2.43
N ILE A 47 9.17 -57.99 -2.97
CA ILE A 47 8.09 -58.96 -2.67
C ILE A 47 8.19 -60.21 -3.56
N ALA A 48 8.50 -60.03 -4.83
CA ALA A 48 8.56 -61.14 -5.80
C ALA A 48 9.79 -62.04 -5.61
N ALA A 49 10.95 -61.48 -5.27
CA ALA A 49 12.18 -62.24 -5.11
C ALA A 49 12.13 -63.30 -3.97
N PRO A 50 11.65 -63.00 -2.76
CA PRO A 50 11.51 -63.99 -1.69
C PRO A 50 10.46 -65.11 -2.02
N LEU A 51 9.35 -64.71 -2.69
CA LEU A 51 8.33 -65.67 -3.12
C LEU A 51 8.84 -66.68 -4.20
N ILE A 52 9.67 -66.23 -5.10
CA ILE A 52 10.30 -67.08 -6.14
C ILE A 52 11.36 -67.96 -5.50
N LEU A 53 12.14 -67.45 -4.54
CA LEU A 53 13.21 -68.20 -3.89
C LEU A 53 12.71 -69.24 -2.86
N SER A 54 11.53 -69.01 -2.23
CA SER A 54 11.04 -69.87 -1.13
C SER A 54 10.26 -71.09 -1.56
N GLY A 55 10.04 -71.35 -2.85
CA GLY A 55 9.26 -72.48 -3.35
C GLY A 55 7.80 -72.51 -2.83
N VAL A 56 7.32 -71.46 -2.22
CA VAL A 56 5.93 -71.35 -1.65
C VAL A 56 4.91 -71.42 -2.79
N ALA A 57 5.25 -70.92 -3.96
CA ALA A 57 4.40 -71.00 -5.16
C ALA A 57 4.01 -72.37 -5.55
N GLU A 58 4.92 -73.39 -5.37
CA GLU A 58 4.71 -74.79 -5.72
C GLU A 58 3.73 -75.50 -4.78
N LYS A 59 3.74 -75.11 -3.46
CA LYS A 59 2.82 -75.68 -2.47
C LYS A 59 1.39 -75.05 -2.50
N ALA A 60 1.22 -73.84 -3.08
CA ALA A 60 -0.05 -73.16 -3.10
C ALA A 60 -0.83 -73.33 -4.41
N HIS A 61 -0.34 -74.10 -5.39
CA HIS A 61 -0.90 -74.24 -6.76
C HIS A 61 -1.15 -72.90 -7.46
N ILE A 62 -0.42 -71.82 -7.08
CA ILE A 62 -0.52 -70.51 -7.69
C ILE A 62 0.44 -70.43 -8.86
N ASN A 63 -0.10 -70.21 -10.04
CA ASN A 63 0.71 -70.03 -11.24
C ASN A 63 1.52 -68.74 -11.14
N ILE A 64 2.83 -68.77 -11.28
CA ILE A 64 3.75 -67.67 -11.27
C ILE A 64 3.31 -66.60 -12.28
N ALA A 65 2.72 -67.00 -13.40
CA ALA A 65 2.15 -66.09 -14.41
C ALA A 65 1.03 -65.22 -13.86
N ASP A 66 0.16 -65.75 -12.99
CA ASP A 66 -0.96 -64.99 -12.41
C ASP A 66 -0.48 -63.92 -11.43
N ILE A 67 0.60 -64.17 -10.69
CA ILE A 67 1.23 -63.20 -9.80
C ILE A 67 1.85 -62.06 -10.63
N ILE A 68 2.53 -62.38 -11.73
CA ILE A 68 3.12 -61.40 -12.63
C ILE A 68 2.02 -60.53 -13.27
N TYR A 69 0.93 -61.14 -13.76
CA TYR A 69 -0.20 -60.39 -14.33
C TYR A 69 -0.88 -59.49 -13.31
N ALA A 70 -1.15 -59.97 -12.11
CA ALA A 70 -1.73 -59.14 -11.03
C ALA A 70 -0.83 -57.97 -10.66
N SER A 71 0.47 -58.19 -10.60
CA SER A 71 1.47 -57.14 -10.30
C SER A 71 1.49 -56.05 -11.40
N LEU A 72 1.49 -56.48 -12.68
CA LEU A 72 1.45 -55.54 -13.81
C LEU A 72 0.16 -54.70 -13.85
N LEU A 73 -0.99 -55.35 -13.59
CA LEU A 73 -2.27 -54.63 -13.52
C LEU A 73 -2.30 -53.62 -12.37
N LEU A 74 -1.74 -53.99 -11.21
CA LEU A 74 -1.63 -53.07 -10.07
C LEU A 74 -0.74 -51.85 -10.39
N ILE A 75 0.43 -52.09 -11.03
CA ILE A 75 1.33 -51.05 -11.47
C ILE A 75 0.63 -50.09 -12.44
N LEU A 76 -0.04 -50.68 -13.44
CA LEU A 76 -0.78 -49.89 -14.44
C LEU A 76 -1.89 -49.07 -13.80
N ALA A 77 -2.66 -49.62 -12.86
CA ALA A 77 -3.69 -48.89 -12.13
C ALA A 77 -3.13 -47.73 -11.29
N LEU A 78 -1.98 -47.95 -10.64
CA LEU A 78 -1.30 -46.90 -9.87
C LEU A 78 -0.76 -45.79 -10.80
N GLN A 79 -0.19 -46.14 -11.94
CA GLN A 79 0.28 -45.15 -12.92
C GLN A 79 -0.88 -44.34 -13.52
N ILE A 80 -1.98 -44.98 -13.86
CA ILE A 80 -3.18 -44.31 -14.35
C ILE A 80 -3.72 -43.34 -13.27
N ARG A 81 -3.83 -43.81 -12.03
CA ARG A 81 -4.27 -42.95 -10.91
C ARG A 81 -3.38 -41.71 -10.73
N ASP A 82 -2.06 -41.89 -10.79
CA ASP A 82 -1.10 -40.79 -10.64
C ASP A 82 -1.15 -39.81 -11.83
N LEU A 83 -1.34 -40.31 -13.06
CA LEU A 83 -1.52 -39.50 -14.25
C LEU A 83 -2.77 -38.58 -14.11
N PHE A 84 -3.91 -39.14 -13.66
CA PHE A 84 -5.13 -38.39 -13.42
C PHE A 84 -4.98 -37.37 -12.27
N ARG A 85 -4.24 -37.72 -11.23
CA ARG A 85 -3.97 -36.85 -10.10
C ARG A 85 -3.09 -35.66 -10.49
N HIS A 86 -2.04 -35.87 -11.25
CA HIS A 86 -1.16 -34.81 -11.75
C HIS A 86 -1.83 -33.93 -12.81
N GLY A 87 -2.61 -34.51 -13.70
CA GLY A 87 -3.39 -33.77 -14.70
C GLY A 87 -4.38 -32.78 -14.06
N ARG A 88 -5.13 -33.20 -13.04
CA ARG A 88 -6.06 -32.32 -12.32
C ARG A 88 -5.35 -31.19 -11.58
N THR A 89 -4.24 -31.50 -10.91
CA THR A 89 -3.47 -30.48 -10.17
C THR A 89 -2.80 -29.48 -11.12
N ALA A 90 -2.32 -29.90 -12.27
CA ALA A 90 -1.73 -29.04 -13.28
C ALA A 90 -2.78 -28.05 -13.85
N LEU A 91 -3.97 -28.51 -14.19
CA LEU A 91 -5.08 -27.67 -14.68
C LEU A 91 -5.53 -26.63 -13.64
N VAL A 92 -5.64 -27.04 -12.37
CA VAL A 92 -6.00 -26.11 -11.28
C VAL A 92 -4.91 -25.05 -11.07
N ARG A 93 -3.63 -25.45 -11.08
CA ARG A 93 -2.50 -24.53 -10.96
C ARG A 93 -2.45 -23.54 -12.13
N GLU A 94 -2.67 -24.00 -13.35
CA GLU A 94 -2.70 -23.11 -14.52
C GLU A 94 -3.84 -22.10 -14.45
N ARG A 95 -5.05 -22.53 -14.07
CA ARG A 95 -6.19 -21.62 -13.87
C ARG A 95 -5.92 -20.61 -12.74
N LEU A 96 -5.39 -21.07 -11.61
CA LEU A 96 -5.04 -20.21 -10.49
C LEU A 96 -3.97 -19.17 -10.87
N SER A 97 -2.93 -19.59 -11.60
CA SER A 97 -1.88 -18.68 -12.07
C SER A 97 -2.42 -17.63 -13.04
N LYS A 98 -3.34 -17.99 -13.94
CA LYS A 98 -4.00 -17.05 -14.85
C LYS A 98 -4.86 -16.05 -14.09
N LEU A 99 -5.63 -16.51 -13.09
CA LEU A 99 -6.45 -15.62 -12.25
C LEU A 99 -5.60 -14.66 -11.42
N LEU A 100 -4.52 -15.16 -10.81
CA LEU A 100 -3.60 -14.32 -10.05
C LEU A 100 -2.92 -13.26 -10.94
N LYS A 101 -2.45 -13.64 -12.12
CA LYS A 101 -1.88 -12.68 -13.08
C LYS A 101 -2.90 -11.63 -13.49
N ALA A 102 -4.13 -12.02 -13.80
CA ALA A 102 -5.19 -11.08 -14.15
C ALA A 102 -5.52 -10.12 -13.00
N ALA A 103 -5.61 -10.62 -11.76
CA ALA A 103 -5.85 -9.80 -10.58
C ALA A 103 -4.72 -8.80 -10.31
N VAL A 104 -3.46 -9.22 -10.45
CA VAL A 104 -2.28 -8.35 -10.32
C VAL A 104 -2.28 -7.26 -11.38
N VAL A 105 -2.52 -7.62 -12.65
CA VAL A 105 -2.61 -6.64 -13.75
C VAL A 105 -3.75 -5.65 -13.53
N GLN A 106 -4.91 -6.10 -13.09
CA GLN A 106 -6.02 -5.21 -12.74
C GLN A 106 -5.67 -4.25 -11.60
N ARG A 107 -4.99 -4.75 -10.56
CA ARG A 107 -4.56 -3.90 -9.44
C ARG A 107 -3.52 -2.86 -9.85
N ILE A 108 -2.56 -3.24 -10.71
CA ILE A 108 -1.58 -2.30 -11.28
C ILE A 108 -2.27 -1.23 -12.13
N ARG A 109 -3.25 -1.62 -12.97
CA ARG A 109 -4.02 -0.66 -13.78
C ARG A 109 -4.85 0.29 -12.92
N ALA A 110 -5.53 -0.23 -11.91
CA ALA A 110 -6.30 0.57 -10.95
C ALA A 110 -5.41 1.55 -10.19
N ASN A 111 -4.25 1.10 -9.69
CA ASN A 111 -3.29 1.98 -9.03
C ASN A 111 -2.75 3.05 -10.00
N LYS A 112 -2.43 2.68 -11.25
CA LYS A 112 -1.94 3.63 -12.26
C LYS A 112 -2.99 4.68 -12.62
N LEU A 113 -4.27 4.31 -12.71
CA LEU A 113 -5.37 5.26 -12.90
C LEU A 113 -5.55 6.16 -11.68
N TYR A 114 -5.43 5.62 -10.47
CA TYR A 114 -5.45 6.38 -9.21
C TYR A 114 -4.26 7.34 -9.12
N ASP A 115 -3.09 6.89 -9.58
CA ASP A 115 -1.87 7.70 -9.63
C ASP A 115 -1.93 8.87 -10.63
N LEU A 116 -2.73 8.73 -11.68
CA LEU A 116 -2.98 9.80 -12.66
C LEU A 116 -4.00 10.82 -12.18
N SER A 117 -4.78 10.52 -11.13
CA SER A 117 -5.69 11.48 -10.52
C SER A 117 -4.91 12.35 -9.54
N ILE A 118 -4.71 13.62 -9.86
CA ILE A 118 -4.07 14.61 -8.98
C ILE A 118 -5.07 15.36 -8.09
N LEU A 119 -6.35 15.08 -8.28
CA LEU A 119 -7.43 15.77 -7.55
C LEU A 119 -8.16 14.82 -6.60
N ASP A 120 -8.62 15.37 -5.48
CA ASP A 120 -9.58 14.73 -4.60
C ASP A 120 -10.98 14.79 -5.23
N PRO A 121 -11.68 13.65 -5.40
CA PRO A 121 -12.94 13.59 -6.13
C PRO A 121 -14.10 14.30 -5.42
N LEU A 122 -14.04 14.46 -4.10
CA LEU A 122 -15.09 15.11 -3.32
C LEU A 122 -14.99 16.64 -3.39
N THR A 123 -13.79 17.16 -3.21
CA THR A 123 -13.54 18.60 -3.02
C THR A 123 -13.00 19.28 -4.28
N GLY A 124 -12.45 18.51 -5.22
CA GLY A 124 -11.76 19.02 -6.39
C GLY A 124 -10.50 19.85 -6.06
N LEU A 125 -9.96 19.72 -4.83
CA LEU A 125 -8.61 20.16 -4.49
C LEU A 125 -7.58 19.13 -4.98
N HIS A 126 -6.30 19.48 -4.89
CA HIS A 126 -5.27 18.47 -5.09
C HIS A 126 -5.34 17.41 -4.00
N ASN A 127 -4.97 16.18 -4.33
CA ASN A 127 -4.89 15.10 -3.34
C ASN A 127 -3.54 15.14 -2.61
N ARG A 128 -3.44 14.36 -1.53
CA ARG A 128 -2.26 14.25 -0.69
C ARG A 128 -0.97 14.01 -1.48
N ARG A 129 -0.99 13.03 -2.40
CA ARG A 129 0.20 12.65 -3.18
C ARG A 129 0.75 13.80 -4.01
N PHE A 130 -0.14 14.53 -4.72
CA PHE A 130 0.26 15.71 -5.47
C PHE A 130 0.80 16.79 -4.54
N GLY A 131 0.18 16.99 -3.37
CA GLY A 131 0.62 17.96 -2.38
C GLY A 131 2.03 17.69 -1.86
N GLU A 132 2.33 16.43 -1.51
CA GLU A 132 3.65 16.01 -1.03
C GLU A 132 4.74 16.26 -2.09
N GLN A 133 4.49 15.81 -3.32
CA GLN A 133 5.42 16.04 -4.44
C GLN A 133 5.62 17.54 -4.71
N ARG A 134 4.55 18.31 -4.70
CA ARG A 134 4.61 19.76 -4.96
C ARG A 134 5.38 20.51 -3.86
N LEU A 135 5.19 20.09 -2.60
CA LEU A 135 5.94 20.68 -1.48
C LEU A 135 7.43 20.41 -1.61
N GLU A 136 7.84 19.20 -2.00
CA GLU A 136 9.24 18.87 -2.28
C GLU A 136 9.84 19.75 -3.37
N GLU A 137 9.11 19.96 -4.49
CA GLU A 137 9.51 20.83 -5.58
C GLU A 137 9.69 22.30 -5.14
N GLU A 138 8.75 22.81 -4.31
CA GLU A 138 8.80 24.19 -3.82
C GLU A 138 9.88 24.38 -2.75
N LEU A 139 10.15 23.38 -1.91
CA LEU A 139 11.29 23.39 -0.98
C LEU A 139 12.62 23.51 -1.75
N ALA A 140 12.82 22.67 -2.76
CA ALA A 140 14.02 22.74 -3.60
C ALA A 140 14.14 24.06 -4.36
N ARG A 141 13.02 24.70 -4.74
CA ARG A 141 13.00 26.03 -5.36
C ARG A 141 13.37 27.11 -4.35
N SER A 142 12.71 27.11 -3.19
CA SER A 142 12.94 28.07 -2.10
C SER A 142 14.39 28.04 -1.64
N GLU A 143 14.97 26.85 -1.45
CA GLU A 143 16.37 26.69 -1.08
C GLU A 143 17.35 27.29 -2.13
N ARG A 144 17.07 27.09 -3.43
CA ARG A 144 17.94 27.65 -4.49
C ARG A 144 17.83 29.16 -4.64
N ASN A 145 16.61 29.70 -4.54
CA ASN A 145 16.34 31.09 -4.87
C ASN A 145 16.35 32.02 -3.65
N GLY A 146 16.25 31.46 -2.43
CA GLY A 146 16.06 32.22 -1.21
C GLY A 146 14.65 32.80 -1.07
N ASP A 147 13.67 32.32 -1.88
CA ASP A 147 12.30 32.80 -1.81
C ASP A 147 11.57 32.25 -0.57
N PRO A 148 10.71 33.05 0.10
CA PRO A 148 10.00 32.57 1.26
C PRO A 148 8.93 31.55 0.88
N LEU A 149 8.89 30.42 1.57
CA LEU A 149 7.87 29.38 1.42
C LEU A 149 7.16 29.17 2.76
N ALA A 150 5.83 29.05 2.74
CA ALA A 150 5.04 28.72 3.90
C ALA A 150 4.07 27.58 3.62
N VAL A 151 3.68 26.85 4.66
CA VAL A 151 2.58 25.89 4.62
C VAL A 151 1.58 26.20 5.73
N LEU A 152 0.31 25.93 5.43
CA LEU A 152 -0.79 25.97 6.38
C LEU A 152 -1.44 24.58 6.41
N LEU A 153 -1.49 23.98 7.58
CA LEU A 153 -2.15 22.71 7.83
C LEU A 153 -3.45 22.97 8.60
N PHE A 154 -4.57 22.58 8.01
CA PHE A 154 -5.90 22.80 8.59
C PHE A 154 -6.51 21.46 8.99
N ASP A 155 -7.32 21.52 10.05
CA ASP A 155 -8.18 20.42 10.48
C ASP A 155 -9.54 21.02 10.91
N LEU A 156 -10.64 20.44 10.40
CA LEU A 156 -11.98 20.93 10.72
C LEU A 156 -12.38 20.48 12.12
N ASP A 157 -12.61 21.45 12.99
CA ASP A 157 -13.01 21.19 14.36
C ASP A 157 -14.43 20.62 14.39
N TYR A 158 -14.64 19.61 15.24
CA TYR A 158 -15.95 18.97 15.44
C TYR A 158 -16.58 18.38 14.18
N PHE A 159 -15.76 18.00 13.18
CA PHE A 159 -16.25 17.44 11.93
C PHE A 159 -17.04 16.14 12.13
N LYS A 160 -16.61 15.32 13.11
CA LYS A 160 -17.35 14.12 13.48
C LYS A 160 -18.75 14.43 14.00
N GLU A 161 -18.91 15.51 14.78
CA GLU A 161 -20.21 15.92 15.30
C GLU A 161 -21.15 16.37 14.18
N ILE A 162 -20.62 17.06 13.16
CA ILE A 162 -21.40 17.40 11.96
C ILE A 162 -21.93 16.14 11.28
N ASN A 163 -21.08 15.12 11.14
CA ASN A 163 -21.50 13.82 10.55
C ASN A 163 -22.55 13.11 11.41
N ASP A 164 -22.32 13.05 12.73
CA ASP A 164 -23.18 12.32 13.68
C ASP A 164 -24.55 13.00 13.80
N GLN A 165 -24.61 14.35 13.78
CA GLN A 165 -25.85 15.11 13.94
C GLN A 165 -26.65 15.29 12.64
N PHE A 166 -25.96 15.52 11.49
CA PHE A 166 -26.58 15.90 10.23
C PHE A 166 -26.37 14.89 9.10
N GLY A 167 -25.66 13.80 9.40
CA GLY A 167 -25.33 12.74 8.43
C GLY A 167 -24.13 13.05 7.53
N HIS A 168 -23.57 12.02 6.93
CA HIS A 168 -22.37 12.11 6.08
C HIS A 168 -22.53 13.07 4.89
N ALA A 169 -23.75 13.23 4.35
CA ALA A 169 -23.99 14.19 3.27
C ALA A 169 -23.75 15.63 3.71
N ALA A 170 -24.02 15.96 4.97
CA ALA A 170 -23.74 17.28 5.55
C ALA A 170 -22.23 17.47 5.78
N GLY A 171 -21.52 16.43 6.24
CA GLY A 171 -20.07 16.45 6.32
C GLY A 171 -19.40 16.67 4.95
N ASP A 172 -19.87 15.96 3.92
CA ASP A 172 -19.39 16.16 2.55
C ASP A 172 -19.65 17.59 2.05
N ALA A 173 -20.80 18.16 2.39
CA ALA A 173 -21.11 19.56 2.05
C ALA A 173 -20.19 20.53 2.80
N ALA A 174 -19.87 20.27 4.08
CA ALA A 174 -18.93 21.07 4.86
C ALA A 174 -17.52 21.04 4.27
N LEU A 175 -17.02 19.86 3.88
CA LEU A 175 -15.74 19.71 3.20
C LEU A 175 -15.69 20.49 1.88
N LYS A 176 -16.74 20.41 1.07
CA LYS A 176 -16.86 21.17 -0.20
C LYS A 176 -16.87 22.68 0.04
N GLU A 177 -17.63 23.15 1.04
CA GLU A 177 -17.71 24.58 1.36
C GLU A 177 -16.37 25.12 1.86
N PHE A 178 -15.70 24.39 2.77
CA PHE A 178 -14.37 24.76 3.23
C PHE A 178 -13.36 24.82 2.07
N SER A 179 -13.37 23.82 1.20
CA SER A 179 -12.51 23.76 0.00
C SER A 179 -12.76 24.95 -0.95
N ARG A 180 -14.03 25.31 -1.14
CA ARG A 180 -14.42 26.47 -1.95
C ARG A 180 -13.90 27.77 -1.32
N ARG A 181 -13.95 27.88 0.00
CA ARG A 181 -13.47 29.04 0.72
C ARG A 181 -11.94 29.14 0.65
N LEU A 182 -11.22 28.03 0.81
CA LEU A 182 -9.77 27.98 0.61
C LEU A 182 -9.36 28.48 -0.78
N LYS A 183 -9.98 27.94 -1.84
CA LYS A 183 -9.69 28.36 -3.22
C LYS A 183 -9.88 29.85 -3.46
N ARG A 184 -10.87 30.47 -2.82
CA ARG A 184 -11.15 31.92 -2.96
C ARG A 184 -10.19 32.79 -2.16
N ALA A 185 -9.63 32.26 -1.08
CA ALA A 185 -8.76 33.01 -0.19
C ALA A 185 -7.32 33.09 -0.66
N ILE A 186 -6.89 32.16 -1.51
CA ILE A 186 -5.51 31.98 -1.97
C ILE A 186 -5.32 32.45 -3.42
N ARG A 187 -4.07 32.51 -3.89
CA ARG A 187 -3.71 32.92 -5.25
C ARG A 187 -3.68 31.71 -6.19
N ALA A 188 -3.61 31.95 -7.48
CA ALA A 188 -3.50 30.90 -8.49
C ALA A 188 -2.19 30.09 -8.40
N CYS A 189 -1.12 30.66 -7.85
CA CYS A 189 0.16 29.97 -7.62
C CYS A 189 0.18 29.14 -6.33
N ASP A 190 -0.75 29.41 -5.39
CA ASP A 190 -0.86 28.67 -4.15
C ASP A 190 -1.55 27.32 -4.40
N VAL A 191 -1.17 26.30 -3.65
CA VAL A 191 -1.61 24.93 -3.91
C VAL A 191 -2.45 24.40 -2.76
N PRO A 192 -3.79 24.38 -2.90
CA PRO A 192 -4.68 23.79 -1.91
C PRO A 192 -4.77 22.27 -2.12
N VAL A 193 -4.62 21.54 -1.05
CA VAL A 193 -4.55 20.06 -1.01
C VAL A 193 -5.53 19.56 0.05
N ARG A 194 -6.21 18.46 -0.22
CA ARG A 194 -6.87 17.65 0.81
C ARG A 194 -6.00 16.45 1.14
N ILE A 195 -5.54 16.36 2.39
CA ILE A 195 -4.68 15.27 2.84
C ILE A 195 -5.50 14.00 3.07
N GLY A 196 -6.67 14.13 3.70
CA GLY A 196 -7.59 13.03 3.98
C GLY A 196 -8.59 13.44 5.06
N GLY A 197 -9.72 12.75 5.13
CA GLY A 197 -10.73 13.08 6.13
C GLY A 197 -11.13 14.55 6.12
N ASP A 198 -10.87 15.25 7.23
CA ASP A 198 -11.12 16.66 7.52
C ASP A 198 -9.85 17.53 7.49
N GLU A 199 -8.72 16.96 6.98
CA GLU A 199 -7.42 17.61 6.95
C GLU A 199 -7.10 18.23 5.59
N PHE A 200 -6.57 19.47 5.61
CA PHE A 200 -6.19 20.20 4.41
C PHE A 200 -4.79 20.81 4.59
N LEU A 201 -4.07 20.92 3.48
CA LEU A 201 -2.79 21.60 3.38
C LEU A 201 -2.88 22.70 2.33
N VAL A 202 -2.29 23.86 2.61
CA VAL A 202 -2.07 24.89 1.60
C VAL A 202 -0.58 25.18 1.53
N ILE A 203 0.01 25.00 0.35
CA ILE A 203 1.39 25.35 0.06
C ILE A 203 1.39 26.75 -0.53
N LEU A 204 2.19 27.63 0.03
CA LEU A 204 2.24 29.05 -0.29
C LEU A 204 3.66 29.43 -0.78
N PRO A 205 3.96 29.27 -2.07
CA PRO A 205 5.22 29.73 -2.64
C PRO A 205 5.33 31.27 -2.56
N GLU A 206 6.55 31.77 -2.40
CA GLU A 206 6.86 33.21 -2.35
C GLU A 206 5.95 33.99 -1.36
N CYS A 207 5.70 33.36 -0.20
CA CYS A 207 4.81 33.89 0.81
C CYS A 207 5.58 34.26 2.09
N PRO A 208 5.88 35.56 2.31
CA PRO A 208 6.46 36.03 3.57
C PRO A 208 5.45 35.91 4.72
N ARG A 209 5.97 35.87 5.96
CA ARG A 209 5.18 35.62 7.18
C ARG A 209 3.98 36.55 7.33
N GLU A 210 4.13 37.81 7.00
CA GLU A 210 3.13 38.87 7.17
C GLU A 210 1.92 38.69 6.24
N LYS A 211 2.05 37.89 5.17
CA LYS A 211 0.95 37.62 4.24
C LYS A 211 0.08 36.44 4.69
N VAL A 212 0.57 35.55 5.55
CA VAL A 212 -0.16 34.38 6.04
C VAL A 212 -1.43 34.82 6.81
N ASP A 213 -1.29 35.77 7.72
CA ASP A 213 -2.44 36.24 8.52
C ASP A 213 -3.55 36.81 7.64
N LYS A 214 -3.21 37.56 6.57
CA LYS A 214 -4.19 38.06 5.59
C LYS A 214 -4.91 36.94 4.82
N ILE A 215 -4.27 35.81 4.62
CA ILE A 215 -4.90 34.65 3.99
C ILE A 215 -5.92 34.05 4.96
N LEU A 216 -5.54 33.89 6.24
CA LEU A 216 -6.42 33.36 7.28
C LEU A 216 -7.63 34.27 7.50
N GLU A 217 -7.44 35.59 7.53
CA GLU A 217 -8.55 36.61 7.59
C GLU A 217 -9.54 36.45 6.42
N ARG A 218 -9.05 36.20 5.19
CA ARG A 218 -9.91 35.99 4.02
C ARG A 218 -10.65 34.64 4.05
N ILE A 219 -10.06 33.60 4.63
CA ILE A 219 -10.76 32.34 4.86
C ILE A 219 -11.92 32.60 5.84
N GLY A 220 -11.63 33.28 6.95
CA GLY A 220 -12.62 33.58 7.98
C GLY A 220 -13.28 32.32 8.52
N THR A 221 -14.51 32.42 8.96
CA THR A 221 -15.30 31.27 9.41
C THR A 221 -16.34 30.92 8.34
N PRO A 222 -16.14 29.84 7.57
CA PRO A 222 -17.11 29.41 6.56
C PRO A 222 -18.43 28.98 7.18
N GLU A 223 -19.53 29.25 6.49
CA GLU A 223 -20.87 28.87 6.93
C GLU A 223 -21.50 27.92 5.90
N LEU A 224 -22.05 26.81 6.38
CA LEU A 224 -22.85 25.89 5.61
C LEU A 224 -24.33 26.08 5.92
N ARG A 225 -25.14 26.31 4.90
CA ARG A 225 -26.59 26.36 5.04
C ARG A 225 -27.19 25.01 4.68
N LEU A 226 -27.83 24.38 5.67
CA LEU A 226 -28.56 23.13 5.52
C LEU A 226 -30.01 23.37 5.91
N ASN A 227 -30.92 23.33 4.92
CA ASN A 227 -32.32 23.69 5.10
C ASN A 227 -32.43 25.08 5.75
N ASP A 228 -33.04 25.18 6.92
CA ASP A 228 -33.23 26.46 7.68
C ASP A 228 -32.15 26.70 8.74
N GLN A 229 -31.10 25.85 8.79
CA GLN A 229 -30.02 25.97 9.78
C GLN A 229 -28.73 26.45 9.11
N VAL A 230 -27.99 27.29 9.85
CA VAL A 230 -26.65 27.76 9.46
C VAL A 230 -25.63 27.11 10.40
N ILE A 231 -24.76 26.29 9.84
CA ILE A 231 -23.68 25.61 10.55
C ILE A 231 -22.39 26.37 10.29
N SER A 232 -21.75 26.84 11.33
CA SER A 232 -20.43 27.47 11.28
C SER A 232 -19.37 26.37 11.21
N ILE A 233 -18.54 26.35 10.17
CA ILE A 233 -17.43 25.41 10.02
C ILE A 233 -16.21 26.00 10.72
N GLN A 234 -15.92 25.47 11.91
CA GLN A 234 -14.73 25.85 12.66
C GLN A 234 -13.54 25.02 12.20
N TYR A 235 -12.34 25.57 12.30
CA TYR A 235 -11.10 24.88 11.98
C TYR A 235 -9.96 25.37 12.86
N SER A 236 -8.99 24.50 13.07
CA SER A 236 -7.69 24.81 13.65
C SER A 236 -6.64 24.87 12.56
N VAL A 237 -5.60 25.69 12.73
CA VAL A 237 -4.57 25.88 11.71
C VAL A 237 -3.16 25.86 12.30
N GLY A 238 -2.34 24.94 11.79
CA GLY A 238 -0.90 24.94 11.99
C GLY A 238 -0.19 25.66 10.86
N ARG A 239 0.90 26.36 11.18
CA ARG A 239 1.68 27.10 10.19
C ARG A 239 3.18 26.83 10.35
N ALA A 240 3.86 26.63 9.22
CA ALA A 240 5.31 26.56 9.20
C ALA A 240 5.86 27.36 8.02
N HIS A 241 7.02 27.98 8.25
CA HIS A 241 7.79 28.69 7.23
C HIS A 241 9.06 27.91 6.97
N HIS A 242 9.49 27.91 5.72
CA HIS A 242 10.73 27.27 5.29
C HIS A 242 11.93 27.73 6.12
N GLN A 243 12.73 26.78 6.50
CA GLN A 243 14.05 26.96 7.13
C GLN A 243 15.10 26.22 6.28
N VAL A 244 16.34 26.68 6.36
CA VAL A 244 17.45 26.05 5.63
C VAL A 244 17.55 24.57 5.96
N CYS A 245 17.73 23.73 4.94
CA CYS A 245 17.77 22.27 5.03
C CYS A 245 16.44 21.59 5.46
N ASP A 246 15.31 22.25 5.27
CA ASP A 246 14.02 21.60 5.49
C ASP A 246 13.77 20.46 4.50
N THR A 247 13.16 19.40 5.02
CA THR A 247 12.50 18.37 4.23
C THR A 247 10.99 18.57 4.29
N THR A 248 10.26 17.91 3.40
CA THR A 248 8.79 17.88 3.44
C THR A 248 8.29 17.46 4.82
N GLU A 249 8.89 16.41 5.39
CA GLU A 249 8.54 15.86 6.69
C GLU A 249 8.79 16.87 7.81
N SER A 250 10.00 17.47 7.90
CA SER A 250 10.35 18.42 8.97
C SER A 250 9.46 19.67 8.94
N MET A 251 9.09 20.14 7.76
CA MET A 251 8.23 21.31 7.60
C MET A 251 6.78 21.01 8.00
N LEU A 252 6.26 19.85 7.62
CA LEU A 252 4.91 19.41 8.00
C LEU A 252 4.81 19.11 9.49
N ASP A 253 5.83 18.47 10.09
CA ASP A 253 5.88 18.21 11.53
C ASP A 253 5.82 19.50 12.36
N ARG A 254 6.51 20.57 11.91
CA ARG A 254 6.41 21.86 12.59
C ARG A 254 5.04 22.49 12.47
N ALA A 255 4.39 22.36 11.31
CA ALA A 255 3.03 22.82 11.14
C ALA A 255 2.05 22.04 12.04
N ASP A 256 2.23 20.71 12.14
CA ASP A 256 1.39 19.85 12.97
C ASP A 256 1.55 20.17 14.47
N GLN A 257 2.77 20.42 14.95
CA GLN A 257 3.00 20.85 16.33
C GLN A 257 2.24 22.15 16.67
N VAL A 258 2.22 23.11 15.74
CA VAL A 258 1.46 24.37 15.93
C VAL A 258 -0.04 24.09 15.92
N LEU A 259 -0.53 23.27 15.00
CA LEU A 259 -1.92 22.83 14.92
C LEU A 259 -2.38 22.16 16.22
N TYR A 260 -1.57 21.25 16.72
CA TYR A 260 -1.86 20.56 17.97
C TYR A 260 -1.94 21.53 19.17
N ALA A 261 -1.00 22.47 19.26
CA ALA A 261 -1.02 23.49 20.31
C ALA A 261 -2.26 24.40 20.23
N GLU A 262 -2.70 24.75 19.03
CA GLU A 262 -3.92 25.53 18.83
C GLU A 262 -5.17 24.75 19.26
N LYS A 263 -5.29 23.47 18.90
CA LYS A 263 -6.38 22.60 19.34
C LYS A 263 -6.40 22.44 20.87
N ALA A 264 -5.26 22.27 21.50
CA ALA A 264 -5.14 22.11 22.95
C ALA A 264 -5.50 23.40 23.74
N SER A 265 -5.36 24.56 23.13
CA SER A 265 -5.69 25.86 23.76
C SER A 265 -7.19 26.20 23.75
N ARG A 266 -8.01 25.46 22.99
CA ARG A 266 -9.45 25.71 22.91
C ARG A 266 -10.17 25.05 24.08
N PRO A 267 -11.09 25.76 24.75
CA PRO A 267 -11.90 25.14 25.78
C PRO A 267 -12.80 24.07 25.16
N PRO A 268 -12.99 22.91 25.83
CA PRO A 268 -13.97 21.94 25.38
C PRO A 268 -15.33 22.62 25.30
N LYS A 269 -16.07 22.39 24.20
CA LYS A 269 -17.49 22.78 24.16
C LYS A 269 -18.15 22.14 25.36
N ASN A 270 -18.85 22.96 26.19
CA ASN A 270 -19.65 22.47 27.32
C ASN A 270 -20.78 21.58 26.79
N ASP A 271 -20.49 20.32 26.56
CA ASP A 271 -21.49 19.30 26.41
C ASP A 271 -21.80 18.70 27.77
N THR A 272 -22.98 19.03 28.25
CA THR A 272 -23.67 18.25 29.27
C THR A 272 -23.96 16.89 28.66
N THR A 273 -23.01 16.02 28.56
CA THR A 273 -23.08 14.55 28.57
C THR A 273 -21.77 13.94 28.03
N SER A 274 -20.98 13.47 28.98
CA SER A 274 -20.06 12.33 29.01
C SER A 274 -19.09 12.05 27.85
N GLN A 275 -17.89 11.81 28.33
CA GLN A 275 -16.76 11.05 27.83
C GLN A 275 -15.72 11.83 27.04
N ALA A 276 -14.63 12.12 27.79
CA ALA A 276 -13.33 12.45 27.25
C ALA A 276 -12.92 11.39 26.19
N SER A 277 -13.10 11.73 24.91
CA SER A 277 -12.45 11.02 23.86
C SER A 277 -10.95 11.34 23.97
N GLU A 278 -10.15 10.32 24.27
CA GLU A 278 -8.69 10.37 24.20
C GLU A 278 -8.28 11.11 22.93
N ILE A 279 -7.66 12.26 23.11
CA ILE A 279 -6.96 12.96 22.03
C ILE A 279 -5.76 12.08 21.68
N LYS A 280 -5.93 11.22 20.69
CA LYS A 280 -4.82 10.45 20.16
C LYS A 280 -3.89 11.44 19.47
N PRO A 281 -2.58 11.44 19.79
CA PRO A 281 -1.62 12.23 19.05
C PRO A 281 -1.75 11.89 17.57
N HIS A 282 -1.78 12.91 16.72
CA HIS A 282 -1.90 12.78 15.29
C HIS A 282 -0.87 11.76 14.81
N ARG A 283 -1.33 10.79 14.06
CA ARG A 283 -0.47 9.78 13.44
C ARG A 283 0.48 10.56 12.54
N ALA A 284 1.76 10.63 12.96
CA ALA A 284 2.81 11.19 12.12
C ALA A 284 2.57 10.75 10.67
N LEU A 285 2.63 11.69 9.73
CA LEU A 285 2.48 11.43 8.30
C LEU A 285 3.57 10.43 7.90
N VAL A 286 3.33 9.14 8.17
CA VAL A 286 4.23 8.07 7.78
C VAL A 286 4.14 8.00 6.26
N TYR A 287 5.19 8.44 5.62
CA TYR A 287 5.42 8.24 4.20
C TYR A 287 5.39 6.74 3.89
N ASN A 288 4.25 6.25 3.39
CA ASN A 288 4.10 4.93 2.81
C ASN A 288 4.35 4.99 1.29
N GLY A 289 5.46 5.65 0.90
CA GLY A 289 5.99 5.49 -0.44
C GLY A 289 6.56 4.09 -0.65
N PRO A 290 6.79 3.65 -1.89
CA PRO A 290 7.51 2.41 -2.15
C PRO A 290 8.84 2.47 -1.40
N PRO A 291 9.35 1.34 -0.85
CA PRO A 291 10.53 1.33 -0.01
C PRO A 291 11.69 1.97 -0.78
N SER A 292 12.03 3.19 -0.41
CA SER A 292 13.26 3.80 -0.82
C SER A 292 14.36 3.03 -0.12
N PHE A 293 15.23 2.39 -0.90
CA PHE A 293 16.41 1.68 -0.44
C PHE A 293 17.25 2.61 0.44
N HIS A 294 17.20 2.38 1.74
CA HIS A 294 18.15 2.96 2.67
C HIS A 294 19.51 2.29 2.44
N LEU A 295 20.38 2.96 1.74
CA LEU A 295 21.81 2.69 1.80
C LEU A 295 22.26 2.90 3.25
N LYS A 296 22.41 1.80 3.99
CA LYS A 296 23.12 1.78 5.26
C LYS A 296 24.56 2.22 4.98
N ARG A 297 24.89 3.44 5.33
CA ARG A 297 26.30 3.82 5.54
C ARG A 297 26.76 3.12 6.80
N SER A 298 27.69 2.17 6.65
CA SER A 298 28.44 1.61 7.75
C SER A 298 29.29 2.71 8.39
N PRO A 299 29.43 2.74 9.71
CA PRO A 299 30.37 3.66 10.34
C PRO A 299 31.80 3.21 10.03
N GLU A 300 32.57 4.11 9.45
CA GLU A 300 34.02 3.95 9.38
C GLU A 300 34.62 4.10 10.79
N ASN A 301 35.41 3.08 11.15
CA ASN A 301 36.51 3.22 12.12
C ASN A 301 37.77 3.66 11.40
#